data_e14bac72dc0dcbce04f58985345d1a23
#
_entry.id   e14bac72dc0dcbce04f58985345d1a23
#
_cell.length_a   1.000
_cell.length_b   1.000
_cell.length_c   1.000
_cell.angle_alpha   90.00
_cell.angle_beta   90.00
_cell.angle_gamma   90.00
#
_symmetry.space_group_name_H-M   'P 1'
#
loop_
_entity.id
_entity.type
_entity.pdbx_description
1 polymer ?
#
loop_
_entity_poly.entity_id
_entity_poly.type
_entity_poly.pdbx_seq_one_letter_code
_entity_poly.pdbx_strand_id
1 'polypeptide(L)'
;TISAASARVRILFAVFIVLLAFTNIGNGNSMIRRMRSGFNRNDASLNVRDINKEAISKYIQDAPWGIGVGMGYENVPANNKYRKLSTIPPDSEYVFIWVHTGPIGITIFVITTIVMLFGACWIVMFRLKNKALIGIGGGICGAFAAIQVGGYANQILMQFPNVLLFYGSLAVVYTLPLIEKEYDKYEEEKLHEQEQKKLLKDKKKQKA
;
A
#
# COMPACT_ATOMS: atom_id res chain seq x y z
N THR A 1 8.97 2.37 -28.00
CA THR A 1 9.02 3.10 -26.71
C THR A 1 7.90 4.10 -26.54
N ILE A 2 7.55 4.91 -27.56
CA ILE A 2 6.43 5.88 -27.54
C ILE A 2 5.07 5.16 -27.40
N SER A 3 4.90 4.01 -28.04
CA SER A 3 3.70 3.16 -27.96
C SER A 3 3.43 2.62 -26.55
N ALA A 4 4.46 2.22 -25.81
CA ALA A 4 4.32 1.72 -24.44
C ALA A 4 3.97 2.84 -23.44
N ALA A 5 4.52 4.04 -23.61
CA ALA A 5 4.15 5.21 -22.81
C ALA A 5 2.69 5.61 -23.06
N SER A 6 2.21 5.59 -24.31
CA SER A 6 0.82 5.89 -24.65
C SER A 6 -0.16 4.85 -24.08
N ALA A 7 0.23 3.58 -23.98
CA ALA A 7 -0.58 2.54 -23.36
C ALA A 7 -0.72 2.76 -21.83
N ARG A 8 0.36 3.14 -21.17
CA ARG A 8 0.35 3.44 -19.72
C ARG A 8 -0.51 4.66 -19.39
N VAL A 9 -0.43 5.71 -20.21
CA VAL A 9 -1.29 6.89 -20.08
C VAL A 9 -2.76 6.53 -20.27
N ARG A 10 -3.09 5.68 -21.26
CA ARG A 10 -4.47 5.20 -21.48
C ARG A 10 -5.00 4.40 -20.30
N ILE A 11 -4.18 3.55 -19.68
CA ILE A 11 -4.56 2.80 -18.46
C ILE A 11 -4.84 3.76 -17.31
N LEU A 12 -3.97 4.73 -17.05
CA LEU A 12 -4.19 5.75 -16.02
C LEU A 12 -5.46 6.55 -16.27
N PHE A 13 -5.72 6.92 -17.52
CA PHE A 13 -6.93 7.64 -17.90
C PHE A 13 -8.19 6.77 -17.74
N ALA A 14 -8.12 5.48 -18.10
CA ALA A 14 -9.21 4.53 -17.88
C ALA A 14 -9.51 4.34 -16.38
N VAL A 15 -8.48 4.20 -15.53
CA VAL A 15 -8.62 4.14 -14.07
C VAL A 15 -9.25 5.42 -13.54
N PHE A 16 -8.83 6.58 -14.02
CA PHE A 16 -9.42 7.87 -13.63
C PHE A 16 -10.89 7.99 -14.02
N ILE A 17 -11.27 7.54 -15.24
CA ILE A 17 -12.68 7.49 -15.69
C ILE A 17 -13.49 6.54 -14.81
N VAL A 18 -12.96 5.36 -14.46
CA VAL A 18 -13.63 4.40 -13.57
C VAL A 18 -13.86 5.01 -12.18
N LEU A 19 -12.88 5.72 -11.64
CA LEU A 19 -13.02 6.44 -10.37
C LEU A 19 -14.08 7.54 -10.46
N LEU A 20 -14.10 8.32 -11.55
CA LEU A 20 -15.15 9.33 -11.78
C LEU A 20 -16.54 8.69 -11.96
N ALA A 21 -16.64 7.61 -12.70
CA ALA A 21 -17.88 6.86 -12.86
C ALA A 21 -18.37 6.32 -11.52
N PHE A 22 -17.47 5.81 -10.69
CA PHE A 22 -17.79 5.32 -9.35
C PHE A 22 -18.40 6.41 -8.46
N THR A 23 -18.05 7.68 -8.63
CA THR A 23 -18.65 8.79 -7.87
C THR A 23 -20.09 9.11 -8.31
N ASN A 24 -20.51 8.71 -9.50
CA ASN A 24 -21.80 9.08 -10.08
C ASN A 24 -22.78 7.91 -10.31
N ILE A 25 -22.29 6.67 -10.42
CA ILE A 25 -23.09 5.48 -10.74
C ILE A 25 -23.40 4.67 -9.46
N GLY A 26 -24.56 4.05 -9.36
CA GLY A 26 -24.87 3.08 -8.31
C GLY A 26 -25.53 3.66 -7.06
N ASN A 27 -26.29 4.76 -7.16
CA ASN A 27 -27.02 5.36 -6.03
C ASN A 27 -28.04 4.43 -5.35
N GLY A 28 -28.50 3.39 -6.03
CA GLY A 28 -29.38 2.36 -5.47
C GLY A 28 -28.69 1.31 -4.59
N ASN A 29 -27.34 1.20 -4.66
CA ASN A 29 -26.60 0.20 -3.91
C ASN A 29 -26.14 0.77 -2.55
N SER A 30 -26.56 0.10 -1.44
CA SER A 30 -26.22 0.52 -0.07
C SER A 30 -24.72 0.52 0.21
N MET A 31 -23.97 -0.40 -0.40
CA MET A 31 -22.53 -0.50 -0.23
C MET A 31 -21.80 0.68 -0.91
N ILE A 32 -22.23 1.05 -2.12
CA ILE A 32 -21.67 2.20 -2.85
C ILE A 32 -22.00 3.51 -2.11
N ARG A 33 -23.22 3.64 -1.56
CA ARG A 33 -23.58 4.79 -0.71
C ARG A 33 -22.69 4.90 0.52
N ARG A 34 -22.42 3.79 1.22
CA ARG A 34 -21.52 3.77 2.38
C ARG A 34 -20.08 4.15 2.01
N MET A 35 -19.59 3.69 0.87
CA MET A 35 -18.25 4.08 0.39
C MET A 35 -18.19 5.57 0.04
N ARG A 36 -19.28 6.14 -0.48
CA ARG A 36 -19.36 7.58 -0.77
C ARG A 36 -19.57 8.43 0.46
N SER A 37 -20.31 7.95 1.47
CA SER A 37 -20.53 8.70 2.70
C SER A 37 -19.21 9.02 3.40
N GLY A 38 -18.19 8.14 3.26
CA GLY A 38 -16.84 8.39 3.73
C GLY A 38 -16.14 9.62 3.13
N PHE A 39 -16.64 10.15 2.00
CA PHE A 39 -16.18 11.40 1.38
C PHE A 39 -17.11 12.60 1.66
N ASN A 40 -18.20 12.37 2.37
CA ASN A 40 -19.17 13.42 2.70
C ASN A 40 -18.78 14.07 4.04
N ARG A 41 -18.42 15.35 4.02
CA ARG A 41 -18.04 16.12 5.22
C ARG A 41 -19.15 16.20 6.30
N ASN A 42 -20.39 15.94 5.93
CA ASN A 42 -21.53 15.92 6.86
C ASN A 42 -21.82 14.52 7.43
N ASP A 43 -20.96 13.53 7.18
CA ASP A 43 -21.12 12.20 7.76
C ASP A 43 -20.86 12.25 9.28
N ALA A 44 -21.82 11.77 10.07
CA ALA A 44 -21.74 11.79 11.53
C ALA A 44 -20.49 11.05 12.05
N SER A 45 -20.03 10.02 11.34
CA SER A 45 -18.84 9.25 11.74
C SER A 45 -17.54 10.02 11.48
N LEU A 46 -17.50 10.88 10.46
CA LEU A 46 -16.36 11.78 10.23
C LEU A 46 -16.30 12.86 11.29
N ASN A 47 -17.45 13.44 11.65
CA ASN A 47 -17.54 14.47 12.68
C ASN A 47 -17.03 13.95 14.05
N VAL A 48 -17.39 12.71 14.43
CA VAL A 48 -16.90 12.09 15.67
C VAL A 48 -15.37 11.92 15.64
N ARG A 49 -14.80 11.50 14.50
CA ARG A 49 -13.35 11.36 14.35
C ARG A 49 -12.63 12.72 14.46
N ASP A 50 -13.19 13.76 13.87
CA ASP A 50 -12.62 15.11 13.95
C ASP A 50 -12.68 15.65 15.39
N ILE A 51 -13.76 15.39 16.11
CA ILE A 51 -13.90 15.73 17.53
C ILE A 51 -12.87 14.96 18.37
N ASN A 52 -12.74 13.66 18.15
CA ASN A 52 -11.76 12.83 18.85
C ASN A 52 -10.33 13.31 18.57
N LYS A 53 -10.01 13.60 17.30
CA LYS A 53 -8.69 14.13 16.90
C LYS A 53 -8.39 15.47 17.55
N GLU A 54 -9.36 16.39 17.60
CA GLU A 54 -9.21 17.68 18.27
C GLU A 54 -9.00 17.50 19.77
N ALA A 55 -9.79 16.64 20.41
CA ALA A 55 -9.63 16.32 21.83
C ALA A 55 -8.25 15.72 22.13
N ILE A 56 -7.79 14.76 21.31
CA ILE A 56 -6.47 14.14 21.42
C ILE A 56 -5.37 15.19 21.26
N SER A 57 -5.49 16.13 20.31
CA SER A 57 -4.48 17.14 20.04
C SER A 57 -4.15 18.00 21.27
N LYS A 58 -5.14 18.28 22.10
CA LYS A 58 -4.98 19.08 23.33
C LYS A 58 -4.05 18.42 24.37
N TYR A 59 -3.93 17.08 24.32
CA TYR A 59 -3.06 16.31 25.24
C TYR A 59 -1.65 16.09 24.68
N ILE A 60 -1.49 16.14 23.36
CA ILE A 60 -0.23 15.74 22.72
C ILE A 60 0.59 16.96 22.26
N GLN A 61 0.02 18.18 22.27
CA GLN A 61 0.73 19.39 21.82
C GLN A 61 2.10 19.55 22.50
N ASP A 62 2.17 19.21 23.80
CA ASP A 62 3.40 19.32 24.60
C ASP A 62 4.24 18.04 24.63
N ALA A 63 3.87 17.03 23.83
CA ALA A 63 4.55 15.71 23.80
C ALA A 63 5.14 15.44 22.41
N PRO A 64 6.33 15.97 22.08
CA PRO A 64 6.94 15.78 20.76
C PRO A 64 7.22 14.32 20.42
N TRP A 65 7.37 13.46 21.43
CA TRP A 65 7.60 12.00 21.27
C TRP A 65 6.36 11.16 21.57
N GLY A 66 5.20 11.77 21.78
CA GLY A 66 3.96 11.09 22.13
C GLY A 66 3.98 10.48 23.53
N ILE A 67 3.11 9.49 23.76
CA ILE A 67 3.03 8.77 25.04
C ILE A 67 4.07 7.65 25.18
N GLY A 68 4.74 7.30 24.10
CA GLY A 68 5.75 6.23 24.02
C GLY A 68 5.26 4.99 23.27
N VAL A 69 6.19 4.34 22.60
CA VAL A 69 5.96 3.08 21.88
C VAL A 69 6.00 1.92 22.91
N GLY A 70 5.09 0.98 22.80
CA GLY A 70 4.99 -0.18 23.70
C GLY A 70 4.04 0.02 24.88
N MET A 71 3.53 1.24 25.10
CA MET A 71 2.44 1.47 26.04
C MET A 71 1.13 1.25 25.31
N GLY A 72 0.34 0.26 25.71
CA GLY A 72 -1.01 0.07 25.18
C GLY A 72 -1.83 1.34 25.39
N TYR A 73 -2.51 1.82 24.38
CA TYR A 73 -3.34 3.01 24.45
C TYR A 73 -4.35 2.94 25.61
N GLU A 74 -4.91 1.74 25.82
CA GLU A 74 -5.88 1.48 26.89
C GLU A 74 -5.23 1.38 28.29
N ASN A 75 -3.92 1.19 28.35
CA ASN A 75 -3.17 0.92 29.57
C ASN A 75 -2.31 2.10 30.05
N VAL A 76 -2.67 3.32 29.69
CA VAL A 76 -1.98 4.51 30.20
C VAL A 76 -2.10 4.58 31.72
N PRO A 77 -0.99 4.61 32.50
CA PRO A 77 -1.02 4.59 33.95
C PRO A 77 -1.85 5.71 34.55
N ALA A 78 -2.48 5.47 35.70
CA ALA A 78 -3.38 6.40 36.36
C ALA A 78 -2.70 7.74 36.75
N ASN A 79 -1.41 7.70 37.05
CA ASN A 79 -0.59 8.86 37.41
C ASN A 79 -0.01 9.61 36.20
N ASN A 80 -0.24 9.12 34.98
CA ASN A 80 0.24 9.75 33.76
C ASN A 80 -0.70 10.91 33.38
N LYS A 81 -0.14 12.08 33.03
CA LYS A 81 -0.91 13.26 32.57
C LYS A 81 -1.75 12.99 31.34
N TYR A 82 -1.39 11.96 30.55
CA TYR A 82 -2.09 11.54 29.34
C TYR A 82 -3.17 10.47 29.58
N ARG A 83 -3.47 10.11 30.85
CA ARG A 83 -4.49 9.10 31.19
C ARG A 83 -5.82 9.30 30.47
N LYS A 84 -6.24 10.56 30.29
CA LYS A 84 -7.50 10.86 29.59
C LYS A 84 -7.52 10.42 28.13
N LEU A 85 -6.35 10.24 27.49
CA LEU A 85 -6.29 9.71 26.12
C LEU A 85 -6.88 8.31 26.00
N SER A 86 -6.78 7.48 27.03
CA SER A 86 -7.33 6.13 27.04
C SER A 86 -8.87 6.09 26.91
N THR A 87 -9.54 7.22 27.10
CA THR A 87 -11.00 7.34 26.95
C THR A 87 -11.42 7.85 25.56
N ILE A 88 -10.47 8.25 24.72
CA ILE A 88 -10.73 8.84 23.39
C ILE A 88 -10.17 7.90 22.33
N PRO A 89 -11.02 7.19 21.54
CA PRO A 89 -10.54 6.27 20.53
C PRO A 89 -9.74 6.96 19.44
N PRO A 90 -8.53 6.50 19.10
CA PRO A 90 -7.80 6.95 17.93
C PRO A 90 -8.29 6.19 16.70
N ASP A 91 -9.44 6.57 16.15
CA ASP A 91 -10.13 5.86 15.06
C ASP A 91 -9.29 5.74 13.78
N SER A 92 -8.32 6.63 13.59
CA SER A 92 -7.41 6.67 12.45
C SER A 92 -6.06 6.05 12.83
N GLU A 93 -5.46 5.31 11.91
CA GLU A 93 -4.09 4.79 12.03
C GLU A 93 -3.06 5.92 12.22
N TYR A 94 -3.22 7.02 11.50
CA TYR A 94 -2.32 8.18 11.61
C TYR A 94 -2.45 8.85 12.98
N VAL A 95 -3.66 8.94 13.53
CA VAL A 95 -3.87 9.47 14.89
C VAL A 95 -3.28 8.52 15.93
N PHE A 96 -3.42 7.21 15.75
CA PHE A 96 -2.81 6.21 16.62
C PHE A 96 -1.28 6.35 16.66
N ILE A 97 -0.63 6.43 15.48
CA ILE A 97 0.82 6.62 15.39
C ILE A 97 1.22 7.95 16.04
N TRP A 98 0.47 9.02 15.77
CA TRP A 98 0.72 10.34 16.36
C TRP A 98 0.67 10.30 17.89
N VAL A 99 -0.33 9.64 18.48
CA VAL A 99 -0.45 9.49 19.93
C VAL A 99 0.79 8.81 20.52
N HIS A 100 1.28 7.74 19.89
CA HIS A 100 2.39 6.95 20.43
C HIS A 100 3.78 7.57 20.18
N THR A 101 3.94 8.27 19.07
CA THR A 101 5.27 8.73 18.60
C THR A 101 5.39 10.25 18.47
N GLY A 102 4.30 10.98 18.72
CA GLY A 102 4.24 12.43 18.58
C GLY A 102 4.31 12.92 17.13
N PRO A 103 4.37 14.24 16.93
CA PRO A 103 4.45 14.84 15.59
C PRO A 103 5.72 14.45 14.83
N ILE A 104 6.82 14.19 15.54
CA ILE A 104 8.08 13.76 14.92
C ILE A 104 7.92 12.36 14.35
N GLY A 105 7.37 11.42 15.12
CA GLY A 105 7.22 10.03 14.68
C GLY A 105 6.22 9.88 13.53
N ILE A 106 5.08 10.57 13.57
CA ILE A 106 4.11 10.53 12.45
C ILE A 106 4.71 11.12 11.18
N THR A 107 5.52 12.18 11.28
CA THR A 107 6.19 12.77 10.11
C THR A 107 7.17 11.78 9.49
N ILE A 108 8.00 11.12 10.32
CA ILE A 108 8.93 10.09 9.85
C ILE A 108 8.15 8.92 9.20
N PHE A 109 7.07 8.47 9.83
CA PHE A 109 6.23 7.39 9.29
C PHE A 109 5.69 7.73 7.90
N VAL A 110 5.08 8.91 7.74
CA VAL A 110 4.51 9.35 6.46
C VAL A 110 5.58 9.47 5.39
N ILE A 111 6.71 10.11 5.69
CA ILE A 111 7.82 10.25 4.73
C ILE A 111 8.35 8.87 4.32
N THR A 112 8.60 7.98 5.28
CA THR A 112 9.10 6.62 5.00
C THR A 112 8.12 5.84 4.12
N THR A 113 6.84 5.88 4.44
CA THR A 113 5.79 5.21 3.66
C THR A 113 5.73 5.74 2.22
N ILE A 114 5.80 7.05 2.04
CA ILE A 114 5.84 7.68 0.71
C ILE A 114 7.08 7.23 -0.06
N VAL A 115 8.25 7.29 0.54
CA VAL A 115 9.53 6.90 -0.11
C VAL A 115 9.49 5.42 -0.52
N MET A 116 9.01 4.55 0.36
CA MET A 116 8.89 3.11 0.05
C MET A 116 7.92 2.86 -1.10
N LEU A 117 6.74 3.48 -1.09
CA LEU A 117 5.77 3.31 -2.17
C LEU A 117 6.28 3.87 -3.50
N PHE A 118 6.87 5.07 -3.49
CA PHE A 118 7.46 5.65 -4.70
C PHE A 118 8.62 4.81 -5.25
N GLY A 119 9.49 4.29 -4.38
CA GLY A 119 10.56 3.37 -4.78
C GLY A 119 10.03 2.10 -5.43
N ALA A 120 9.00 1.49 -4.85
CA ALA A 120 8.34 0.31 -5.42
C ALA A 120 7.69 0.62 -6.78
N CYS A 121 6.94 1.71 -6.87
CA CYS A 121 6.34 2.16 -8.15
C CYS A 121 7.42 2.43 -9.21
N TRP A 122 8.54 3.05 -8.83
CA TRP A 122 9.66 3.28 -9.74
C TRP A 122 10.23 1.98 -10.31
N ILE A 123 10.42 0.97 -9.45
CA ILE A 123 10.88 -0.36 -9.88
C ILE A 123 9.92 -0.95 -10.91
N VAL A 124 8.62 -0.99 -10.59
CA VAL A 124 7.59 -1.55 -11.46
C VAL A 124 7.52 -0.82 -12.81
N MET A 125 7.63 0.51 -12.79
CA MET A 125 7.46 1.32 -13.99
C MET A 125 8.70 1.35 -14.90
N PHE A 126 9.89 1.33 -14.32
CA PHE A 126 11.11 1.63 -15.07
C PHE A 126 12.15 0.51 -15.08
N ARG A 127 12.12 -0.42 -14.12
CA ARG A 127 13.13 -1.49 -14.02
C ARG A 127 12.66 -2.83 -14.57
N LEU A 128 11.37 -3.14 -14.49
CA LEU A 128 10.83 -4.41 -14.95
C LEU A 128 10.47 -4.35 -16.45
N LYS A 129 10.72 -5.46 -17.15
CA LYS A 129 10.36 -5.69 -18.56
C LYS A 129 9.28 -6.75 -18.70
N ASN A 130 9.29 -7.77 -17.84
CA ASN A 130 8.33 -8.86 -17.86
C ASN A 130 6.95 -8.37 -17.46
N LYS A 131 5.97 -8.53 -18.37
CA LYS A 131 4.59 -8.02 -18.19
C LYS A 131 3.87 -8.64 -16.99
N ALA A 132 4.15 -9.91 -16.68
CA ALA A 132 3.54 -10.58 -15.53
C ALA A 132 4.06 -9.98 -14.22
N LEU A 133 5.37 -9.75 -14.08
CA LEU A 133 5.98 -9.14 -12.91
C LEU A 133 5.55 -7.66 -12.76
N ILE A 134 5.39 -6.92 -13.85
CA ILE A 134 4.82 -5.57 -13.84
C ILE A 134 3.39 -5.60 -13.32
N GLY A 135 2.58 -6.57 -13.75
CA GLY A 135 1.20 -6.72 -13.28
C GLY A 135 1.12 -7.02 -11.79
N ILE A 136 1.92 -7.98 -11.31
CA ILE A 136 2.00 -8.36 -9.89
C ILE A 136 2.48 -7.17 -9.05
N GLY A 137 3.61 -6.56 -9.42
CA GLY A 137 4.17 -5.43 -8.69
C GLY A 137 3.24 -4.22 -8.66
N GLY A 138 2.57 -3.92 -9.78
CA GLY A 138 1.58 -2.85 -9.88
C GLY A 138 0.36 -3.11 -8.99
N GLY A 139 -0.13 -4.34 -8.95
CA GLY A 139 -1.22 -4.76 -8.05
C GLY A 139 -0.85 -4.58 -6.58
N ILE A 140 0.35 -4.98 -6.18
CA ILE A 140 0.85 -4.82 -4.80
C ILE A 140 0.97 -3.33 -4.44
N CYS A 141 1.56 -2.50 -5.31
CA CYS A 141 1.67 -1.06 -5.09
C CYS A 141 0.30 -0.40 -4.95
N GLY A 142 -0.66 -0.78 -5.80
CA GLY A 142 -2.04 -0.28 -5.74
C GLY A 142 -2.76 -0.69 -4.46
N ALA A 143 -2.63 -1.95 -4.04
CA ALA A 143 -3.21 -2.44 -2.79
C ALA A 143 -2.61 -1.73 -1.57
N PHE A 144 -1.29 -1.54 -1.55
CA PHE A 144 -0.62 -0.82 -0.48
C PHE A 144 -1.08 0.64 -0.39
N ALA A 145 -1.18 1.34 -1.54
CA ALA A 145 -1.68 2.70 -1.60
C ALA A 145 -3.14 2.81 -1.12
N ALA A 146 -4.01 1.87 -1.52
CA ALA A 146 -5.40 1.85 -1.11
C ALA A 146 -5.56 1.68 0.41
N ILE A 147 -4.72 0.84 1.02
CA ILE A 147 -4.72 0.64 2.48
C ILE A 147 -4.22 1.86 3.22
N GLN A 148 -3.20 2.55 2.71
CA GLN A 148 -2.77 3.82 3.31
C GLN A 148 -3.90 4.85 3.33
N VAL A 149 -4.69 4.95 2.26
CA VAL A 149 -5.89 5.80 2.23
C VAL A 149 -6.95 5.30 3.22
N GLY A 150 -7.17 3.99 3.29
CA GLY A 150 -8.09 3.38 4.26
C GLY A 150 -7.69 3.59 5.72
N GLY A 151 -6.39 3.69 5.99
CA GLY A 151 -5.81 3.97 7.30
C GLY A 151 -6.23 5.32 7.89
N TYR A 152 -6.67 6.27 7.06
CA TYR A 152 -7.26 7.52 7.55
C TYR A 152 -8.56 7.28 8.34
N ALA A 153 -9.33 6.29 7.91
CA ALA A 153 -10.64 5.99 8.48
C ALA A 153 -10.62 4.88 9.55
N ASN A 154 -9.57 4.04 9.55
CA ASN A 154 -9.49 2.91 10.47
C ASN A 154 -8.03 2.45 10.64
N GLN A 155 -7.72 1.77 11.74
CA GLN A 155 -6.40 1.18 12.02
C GLN A 155 -6.26 -0.16 11.29
N ILE A 156 -6.01 -0.14 9.97
CA ILE A 156 -5.96 -1.35 9.15
C ILE A 156 -4.55 -1.95 9.11
N LEU A 157 -3.53 -1.11 8.92
CA LEU A 157 -2.16 -1.54 8.66
C LEU A 157 -1.45 -2.04 9.92
N MET A 158 -1.73 -1.42 11.07
CA MET A 158 -1.07 -1.75 12.34
C MET A 158 -1.60 -3.04 13.00
N GLN A 159 -2.68 -3.61 12.46
CA GLN A 159 -3.24 -4.86 13.00
C GLN A 159 -2.47 -6.07 12.46
N PHE A 160 -2.15 -7.02 13.36
CA PHE A 160 -1.67 -8.34 12.95
C PHE A 160 -2.83 -9.16 12.36
N PRO A 161 -2.64 -9.88 11.24
CA PRO A 161 -1.42 -10.08 10.45
C PRO A 161 -1.19 -9.06 9.33
N ASN A 162 -2.03 -8.03 9.19
CA ASN A 162 -2.04 -7.09 8.07
C ASN A 162 -0.69 -6.39 7.88
N VAL A 163 -0.05 -5.96 8.96
CA VAL A 163 1.27 -5.32 8.93
C VAL A 163 2.30 -6.19 8.20
N LEU A 164 2.35 -7.49 8.48
CA LEU A 164 3.29 -8.41 7.84
C LEU A 164 2.96 -8.62 6.36
N LEU A 165 1.67 -8.79 6.05
CA LEU A 165 1.22 -9.02 4.67
C LEU A 165 1.52 -7.83 3.77
N PHE A 166 1.23 -6.60 4.22
CA PHE A 166 1.39 -5.42 3.38
C PHE A 166 2.84 -4.98 3.24
N TYR A 167 3.59 -4.89 4.33
CA TYR A 167 5.01 -4.54 4.24
C TYR A 167 5.83 -5.67 3.61
N GLY A 168 5.50 -6.94 3.90
CA GLY A 168 6.11 -8.09 3.25
C GLY A 168 5.85 -8.12 1.74
N SER A 169 4.61 -7.86 1.31
CA SER A 169 4.27 -7.76 -0.11
C SER A 169 5.04 -6.62 -0.79
N LEU A 170 5.15 -5.46 -0.15
CA LEU A 170 5.90 -4.34 -0.69
C LEU A 170 7.40 -4.68 -0.80
N ALA A 171 7.97 -5.40 0.18
CA ALA A 171 9.34 -5.89 0.12
C ALA A 171 9.57 -6.83 -1.07
N VAL A 172 8.59 -7.69 -1.41
CA VAL A 172 8.64 -8.53 -2.61
C VAL A 172 8.81 -7.68 -3.87
N VAL A 173 8.15 -6.53 -3.99
CA VAL A 173 8.31 -5.65 -5.17
C VAL A 173 9.77 -5.24 -5.36
N TYR A 174 10.50 -4.98 -4.28
CA TYR A 174 11.92 -4.63 -4.34
C TYR A 174 12.82 -5.78 -4.80
N THR A 175 12.37 -7.02 -4.68
CA THR A 175 13.11 -8.22 -5.15
C THR A 175 12.75 -8.62 -6.58
N LEU A 176 11.65 -8.10 -7.15
CA LEU A 176 11.21 -8.46 -8.51
C LEU A 176 12.29 -8.31 -9.59
N PRO A 177 13.17 -7.29 -9.60
CA PRO A 177 14.25 -7.20 -10.58
C PRO A 177 15.28 -8.33 -10.50
N LEU A 178 15.45 -8.92 -9.33
CA LEU A 178 16.33 -10.09 -9.14
C LEU A 178 15.65 -11.34 -9.69
N ILE A 179 14.38 -11.51 -9.38
CA ILE A 179 13.55 -12.63 -9.89
C ILE A 179 13.49 -12.58 -11.42
N GLU A 180 13.33 -11.40 -12.02
CA GLU A 180 13.32 -11.24 -13.48
C GLU A 180 14.63 -11.72 -14.10
N LYS A 181 15.78 -11.35 -13.53
CA LYS A 181 17.09 -11.80 -14.03
C LYS A 181 17.28 -13.31 -13.94
N GLU A 182 16.78 -13.92 -12.88
CA GLU A 182 16.85 -15.39 -12.72
C GLU A 182 15.93 -16.12 -13.69
N TYR A 183 14.74 -15.54 -13.92
CA TYR A 183 13.79 -16.07 -14.89
C TYR A 183 14.33 -15.98 -16.31
N ASP A 184 14.94 -14.87 -16.70
CA ASP A 184 15.56 -14.69 -18.01
C ASP A 184 16.67 -15.72 -18.25
N LYS A 185 17.55 -15.96 -17.27
CA LYS A 185 18.58 -17.01 -17.34
C LYS A 185 17.98 -18.41 -17.53
N TYR A 186 16.94 -18.73 -16.76
CA TYR A 186 16.27 -20.01 -16.87
C TYR A 186 15.63 -20.22 -18.25
N GLU A 187 15.04 -19.18 -18.84
CA GLU A 187 14.50 -19.24 -20.20
C GLU A 187 15.61 -19.44 -21.25
N GLU A 188 16.72 -18.76 -21.13
CA GLU A 188 17.89 -18.94 -22.01
C GLU A 188 18.43 -20.36 -21.95
N GLU A 189 18.64 -20.91 -20.76
CA GLU A 189 19.09 -22.30 -20.56
C GLU A 189 18.12 -23.31 -21.20
N LYS A 190 16.82 -23.13 -21.00
CA LYS A 190 15.78 -23.97 -21.56
C LYS A 190 15.72 -23.91 -23.10
N LEU A 191 15.93 -22.75 -23.68
CA LEU A 191 16.03 -22.56 -25.12
C LEU A 191 17.26 -23.31 -25.69
N HIS A 192 18.41 -23.15 -25.08
CA HIS A 192 19.62 -23.87 -25.43
C HIS A 192 19.45 -25.41 -25.39
N GLU A 193 18.80 -25.90 -24.35
CA GLU A 193 18.52 -27.36 -24.27
C GLU A 193 17.57 -27.81 -25.40
N GLN A 194 16.57 -27.02 -25.74
CA GLN A 194 15.64 -27.34 -26.83
C GLN A 194 16.34 -27.34 -28.19
N GLU A 195 17.22 -26.38 -28.45
CA GLU A 195 18.01 -26.31 -29.66
C GLU A 195 18.97 -27.53 -29.79
N GLN A 196 19.65 -27.88 -28.71
CA GLN A 196 20.51 -29.08 -28.71
C GLN A 196 19.73 -30.36 -28.99
N LYS A 197 18.53 -30.50 -28.37
CA LYS A 197 17.65 -31.67 -28.63
C LYS A 197 17.17 -31.70 -30.07
N LYS A 198 16.91 -30.58 -30.74
CA LYS A 198 16.56 -30.50 -32.16
C LYS A 198 17.74 -30.90 -33.04
N LEU A 199 18.92 -30.35 -32.80
CA LEU A 199 20.13 -30.68 -33.56
C LEU A 199 20.47 -32.18 -33.47
N LEU A 200 20.33 -32.78 -32.32
CA LEU A 200 20.53 -34.23 -32.13
C LEU A 200 19.50 -35.08 -32.91
N LYS A 201 18.23 -34.65 -32.95
CA LYS A 201 17.19 -35.33 -33.77
C LYS A 201 17.47 -35.24 -35.26
N ASP A 202 17.91 -34.06 -35.74
CA ASP A 202 18.21 -33.88 -37.18
C ASP A 202 19.46 -34.67 -37.60
N LYS A 203 20.50 -34.72 -36.77
CA LYS A 203 21.66 -35.57 -37.02
C LYS A 203 21.32 -37.07 -37.06
N LYS A 204 20.34 -37.53 -36.24
CA LYS A 204 19.87 -38.91 -36.28
C LYS A 204 19.06 -39.22 -37.56
N LYS A 205 18.27 -38.24 -38.06
CA LYS A 205 17.51 -38.39 -39.33
C LYS A 205 18.40 -38.40 -40.57
N GLN A 206 19.56 -37.73 -40.54
CA GLN A 206 20.51 -37.75 -41.66
C GLN A 206 21.37 -39.02 -41.72
N LYS A 207 21.42 -39.78 -40.62
CA LYS A 207 22.20 -41.06 -40.58
C LYS A 207 21.34 -42.32 -40.82
N ALA A 208 20.03 -42.17 -40.90
CA ALA A 208 19.10 -43.22 -41.23
C ALA A 208 18.66 -43.14 -42.70
#